data_ba198d6d8cf9bcf73b50f3694beb2e37
#
_entry.id   ba198d6d8cf9bcf73b50f3694beb2e37
#
_cell.length_a   1.000
_cell.length_b   1.000
_cell.length_c   1.000
_cell.angle_alpha   90.00
_cell.angle_beta   90.00
_cell.angle_gamma   90.00
#
_symmetry.space_group_name_H-M   'P 1'
#
loop_
_entity.id
_entity.type
_entity.pdbx_description
1 polymer ?
#
loop_
_entity_poly.entity_id
_entity_poly.type
_entity_poly.pdbx_seq_one_letter_code
_entity_poly.pdbx_strand_id
1 'polypeptide(L)'
;MDSLIASGDTGFLSLIDSLINVPIPKLKSQLVMRLGYNSNVVAASRTLGFNQFGVAPGISYYHKSGLYADYTGYWSKQYNPQYYLTVLSGGYMNSPTKWWSIMAEYNRYIYAGLGEDEYVPYKNSAGLSNFFDIKWVTLRLDYQLFFGEKTAHRINPSI
;
A
#
# COMPACT_ATOMS: atom_id res chain seq x y z
N MET A 1 53.27 18.36 10.18
CA MET A 1 52.33 17.74 9.21
C MET A 1 51.19 16.97 9.87
N ASP A 2 51.10 16.96 11.20
CA ASP A 2 50.19 16.10 11.99
C ASP A 2 48.90 16.80 12.46
N SER A 3 48.68 18.06 12.13
CA SER A 3 47.48 18.79 12.60
C SER A 3 46.28 18.77 11.64
N LEU A 4 46.45 18.27 10.41
CA LEU A 4 45.37 18.21 9.40
C LEU A 4 44.58 16.88 9.40
N ILE A 5 45.12 15.85 10.04
CA ILE A 5 44.46 14.53 10.13
C ILE A 5 43.46 14.50 11.29
N ALA A 6 43.68 15.30 12.35
CA ALA A 6 42.81 15.31 13.52
C ALA A 6 41.47 16.05 13.34
N SER A 7 41.35 16.96 12.36
CA SER A 7 40.12 17.75 12.18
C SER A 7 39.08 17.07 11.28
N GLY A 8 39.49 16.09 10.46
CA GLY A 8 38.56 15.36 9.58
C GLY A 8 37.77 14.26 10.32
N ASP A 9 38.37 13.67 11.32
CA ASP A 9 37.80 12.52 12.04
C ASP A 9 36.69 12.93 13.02
N THR A 10 36.82 14.11 13.65
CA THR A 10 35.82 14.60 14.61
C THR A 10 34.50 15.00 13.91
N GLY A 11 34.56 15.52 12.69
CA GLY A 11 33.37 15.86 11.91
C GLY A 11 32.59 14.62 11.46
N PHE A 12 33.27 13.58 11.05
CA PHE A 12 32.67 12.32 10.66
C PHE A 12 32.05 11.57 11.85
N LEU A 13 32.76 11.51 12.97
CA LEU A 13 32.23 10.90 14.19
C LEU A 13 31.06 11.67 14.77
N SER A 14 31.04 13.01 14.70
CA SER A 14 29.92 13.82 15.14
C SER A 14 28.68 13.64 14.22
N LEU A 15 28.89 13.43 12.92
CA LEU A 15 27.81 13.08 11.97
C LEU A 15 27.22 11.69 12.28
N ILE A 16 28.07 10.70 12.53
CA ILE A 16 27.63 9.36 12.94
C ILE A 16 26.85 9.43 14.25
N ASP A 17 27.37 10.14 15.25
CA ASP A 17 26.71 10.31 16.54
C ASP A 17 25.38 11.04 16.41
N SER A 18 25.28 12.05 15.56
CA SER A 18 24.01 12.72 15.24
C SER A 18 23.01 11.83 14.53
N LEU A 19 23.47 10.90 13.68
CA LEU A 19 22.59 9.93 12.99
C LEU A 19 22.13 8.80 13.92
N ILE A 20 22.99 8.37 14.85
CA ILE A 20 22.66 7.32 15.84
C ILE A 20 21.73 7.87 16.91
N ASN A 21 21.88 9.13 17.30
CA ASN A 21 21.09 9.79 18.33
C ASN A 21 19.85 10.52 17.80
N VAL A 22 19.51 10.35 16.49
CA VAL A 22 18.19 10.80 16.00
C VAL A 22 17.11 10.08 16.81
N PRO A 23 16.33 10.78 17.64
CA PRO A 23 15.25 10.14 18.38
C PRO A 23 14.36 9.48 17.36
N ILE A 24 14.12 8.16 17.50
CA ILE A 24 13.20 7.41 16.64
C ILE A 24 11.90 8.22 16.61
N PRO A 25 11.48 8.75 15.46
CA PRO A 25 10.30 9.60 15.40
C PRO A 25 9.13 8.80 15.94
N LYS A 26 8.52 9.28 17.02
CA LYS A 26 7.30 8.66 17.55
C LYS A 26 6.29 8.60 16.41
N LEU A 27 5.80 7.42 16.12
CA LEU A 27 4.75 7.22 15.13
C LEU A 27 3.60 8.20 15.42
N LYS A 28 3.40 9.14 14.51
CA LYS A 28 2.31 10.11 14.56
C LYS A 28 1.23 9.64 13.60
N SER A 29 0.00 9.90 13.95
CA SER A 29 -1.10 9.70 13.00
C SER A 29 -0.92 10.64 11.80
N GLN A 30 -1.19 10.16 10.60
CA GLN A 30 -0.97 10.89 9.35
C GLN A 30 -2.21 10.78 8.46
N LEU A 31 -2.56 11.89 7.84
CA LEU A 31 -3.53 11.95 6.75
C LEU A 31 -2.78 12.18 5.44
N VAL A 32 -2.99 11.33 4.46
CA VAL A 32 -2.33 11.37 3.16
C VAL A 32 -3.40 11.53 2.08
N MET A 33 -3.28 12.56 1.27
CA MET A 33 -4.06 12.72 0.04
C MET A 33 -3.19 12.34 -1.14
N ARG A 34 -3.75 11.62 -2.10
CA ARG A 34 -3.05 11.20 -3.30
C ARG A 34 -3.92 11.37 -4.53
N LEU A 35 -3.27 11.65 -5.65
CA LEU A 35 -3.89 11.68 -6.95
C LEU A 35 -3.09 10.75 -7.87
N GLY A 36 -3.66 9.61 -8.19
CA GLY A 36 -3.09 8.66 -9.15
C GLY A 36 -3.54 9.00 -10.56
N TYR A 37 -2.60 8.96 -11.50
CA TYR A 37 -2.88 8.94 -12.93
C TYR A 37 -2.37 7.63 -13.51
N ASN A 38 -3.19 6.97 -14.30
CA ASN A 38 -2.81 5.72 -14.94
C ASN A 38 -3.22 5.74 -16.41
N SER A 39 -2.28 5.48 -17.30
CA SER A 39 -2.55 5.32 -18.73
C SER A 39 -3.19 3.97 -19.06
N ASN A 40 -3.05 2.97 -18.15
CA ASN A 40 -3.65 1.64 -18.27
C ASN A 40 -4.41 1.34 -16.97
N VAL A 41 -5.73 1.36 -17.03
CA VAL A 41 -6.56 0.94 -15.90
C VAL A 41 -6.62 -0.57 -15.87
N VAL A 42 -6.04 -1.15 -14.83
CA VAL A 42 -6.11 -2.59 -14.55
C VAL A 42 -7.28 -2.82 -13.60
N ALA A 43 -8.40 -3.28 -14.12
CA ALA A 43 -9.49 -3.76 -13.30
C ALA A 43 -9.23 -5.23 -12.91
N ALA A 44 -9.19 -5.51 -11.62
CA ALA A 44 -9.11 -6.85 -11.04
C ALA A 44 -7.98 -7.74 -11.62
N SER A 45 -6.76 -7.21 -11.72
CA SER A 45 -5.56 -7.94 -12.15
C SER A 45 -5.54 -8.40 -13.63
N ARG A 46 -6.38 -7.84 -14.48
CA ARG A 46 -6.36 -8.07 -15.93
C ARG A 46 -6.05 -6.77 -16.65
N THR A 47 -4.95 -6.75 -17.41
CA THR A 47 -4.71 -5.72 -18.42
C THR A 47 -5.69 -5.97 -19.56
N LEU A 48 -6.62 -5.05 -19.78
CA LEU A 48 -7.59 -5.16 -20.88
C LEU A 48 -7.00 -4.80 -22.24
N GLY A 49 -5.68 -4.58 -22.32
CA GLY A 49 -4.97 -4.33 -23.59
C GLY A 49 -5.28 -2.98 -24.25
N PHE A 50 -6.03 -2.09 -23.60
CA PHE A 50 -6.38 -0.77 -24.12
C PHE A 50 -5.70 0.32 -23.31
N ASN A 51 -5.19 1.36 -23.97
CA ASN A 51 -4.71 2.58 -23.32
C ASN A 51 -5.89 3.31 -22.69
N GLN A 52 -6.14 3.08 -21.43
CA GLN A 52 -7.25 3.67 -20.71
C GLN A 52 -6.76 4.80 -19.81
N PHE A 53 -7.19 6.02 -20.12
CA PHE A 53 -6.98 7.16 -19.23
C PHE A 53 -7.81 6.98 -17.96
N GLY A 54 -7.14 6.93 -16.84
CA GLY A 54 -7.79 6.83 -15.54
C GLY A 54 -7.18 7.79 -14.51
N VAL A 55 -8.04 8.35 -13.67
CA VAL A 55 -7.66 9.16 -12.51
C VAL A 55 -8.15 8.43 -11.26
N ALA A 56 -7.29 8.36 -10.26
CA ALA A 56 -7.58 7.70 -8.98
C ALA A 56 -7.24 8.63 -7.81
N PRO A 57 -8.15 9.57 -7.45
CA PRO A 57 -8.02 10.31 -6.21
C PRO A 57 -8.20 9.38 -5.01
N GLY A 58 -7.41 9.61 -3.96
CA GLY A 58 -7.51 8.83 -2.74
C GLY A 58 -7.14 9.64 -1.51
N ILE A 59 -7.65 9.18 -0.37
CA ILE A 59 -7.33 9.70 0.95
C ILE A 59 -7.10 8.52 1.90
N SER A 60 -6.01 8.58 2.64
CA SER A 60 -5.62 7.54 3.59
C SER A 60 -5.36 8.15 4.94
N TYR A 61 -5.85 7.51 5.99
CA TYR A 61 -5.54 7.85 7.36
C TYR A 61 -4.77 6.71 8.02
N TYR A 62 -3.58 7.00 8.50
CA TYR A 62 -2.72 6.08 9.25
C TYR A 62 -2.71 6.49 10.71
N HIS A 63 -3.20 5.63 11.58
CA HIS A 63 -3.18 5.88 13.01
C HIS A 63 -1.87 5.36 13.64
N LYS A 64 -1.39 6.04 14.67
CA LYS A 64 -0.14 5.68 15.39
C LYS A 64 -0.11 4.24 15.96
N SER A 65 -1.25 3.58 16.09
CA SER A 65 -1.35 2.18 16.54
C SER A 65 -1.10 1.16 15.43
N GLY A 66 -0.89 1.59 14.18
CA GLY A 66 -0.78 0.72 13.02
C GLY A 66 -2.10 0.48 12.28
N LEU A 67 -3.23 0.92 12.80
CA LEU A 67 -4.50 0.90 12.08
C LEU A 67 -4.48 1.92 10.94
N TYR A 68 -5.07 1.58 9.82
CA TYR A 68 -5.28 2.51 8.72
C TYR A 68 -6.65 2.32 8.07
N ALA A 69 -7.11 3.39 7.43
CA ALA A 69 -8.28 3.39 6.57
C ALA A 69 -7.93 4.14 5.28
N ASP A 70 -8.44 3.68 4.17
CA ASP A 70 -8.20 4.24 2.85
C ASP A 70 -9.49 4.30 2.04
N TYR A 71 -9.65 5.40 1.33
CA TYR A 71 -10.66 5.61 0.32
C TYR A 71 -9.99 5.94 -1.00
N THR A 72 -10.30 5.20 -2.07
CA THR A 72 -9.86 5.50 -3.42
C THR A 72 -11.02 5.43 -4.38
N GLY A 73 -11.24 6.53 -5.10
CA GLY A 73 -12.19 6.57 -6.20
C GLY A 73 -11.48 6.37 -7.54
N TYR A 74 -12.12 5.72 -8.49
CA TYR A 74 -11.58 5.48 -9.83
C TYR A 74 -12.48 6.08 -10.87
N TRP A 75 -11.91 6.91 -11.71
CA TRP A 75 -12.57 7.59 -12.80
C TRP A 75 -11.88 7.32 -14.11
N SER A 76 -12.67 7.00 -15.16
CA SER A 76 -12.16 6.87 -16.52
C SER A 76 -13.22 7.34 -17.52
N LYS A 77 -12.78 8.04 -18.57
CA LYS A 77 -13.68 8.50 -19.66
C LYS A 77 -14.31 7.37 -20.48
N GLN A 78 -13.78 6.15 -20.34
CA GLN A 78 -14.24 5.00 -21.14
C GLN A 78 -15.38 4.23 -20.47
N TYR A 79 -15.70 4.55 -19.24
CA TYR A 79 -16.82 3.95 -18.52
C TYR A 79 -18.04 4.88 -18.51
N ASN A 80 -19.21 4.30 -18.43
CA ASN A 80 -20.47 5.01 -18.19
C ASN A 80 -21.19 4.35 -16.98
N PRO A 81 -21.24 5.00 -15.82
CA PRO A 81 -20.72 6.34 -15.52
C PRO A 81 -19.18 6.38 -15.50
N GLN A 82 -18.61 7.56 -15.75
CA GLN A 82 -17.16 7.76 -15.75
C GLN A 82 -16.50 7.46 -14.40
N TYR A 83 -17.20 7.70 -13.31
CA TYR A 83 -16.85 7.23 -11.97
C TYR A 83 -17.38 5.79 -11.83
N TYR A 84 -16.50 4.81 -11.91
CA TYR A 84 -16.93 3.42 -12.04
C TYR A 84 -16.63 2.53 -10.83
N LEU A 85 -15.70 2.93 -9.95
CA LEU A 85 -15.30 2.10 -8.83
C LEU A 85 -14.86 2.95 -7.64
N THR A 86 -15.35 2.59 -6.45
CA THR A 86 -14.82 3.01 -5.16
C THR A 86 -14.21 1.82 -4.46
N VAL A 87 -13.01 1.99 -3.92
CA VAL A 87 -12.37 1.02 -3.04
C VAL A 87 -12.27 1.63 -1.65
N LEU A 88 -12.90 0.97 -0.68
CA LEU A 88 -12.74 1.26 0.73
C LEU A 88 -11.83 0.19 1.32
N SER A 89 -10.71 0.60 1.88
CA SER A 89 -9.75 -0.30 2.51
C SER A 89 -9.57 0.04 3.98
N GLY A 90 -9.37 -0.97 4.79
CA GLY A 90 -8.99 -0.79 6.18
C GLY A 90 -8.12 -1.94 6.62
N GLY A 91 -7.15 -1.66 7.48
CA GLY A 91 -6.22 -2.70 7.87
C GLY A 91 -5.40 -2.32 9.09
N TYR A 92 -4.52 -3.23 9.41
CA TYR A 92 -3.60 -3.13 10.52
C TYR A 92 -2.20 -3.55 10.08
N MET A 93 -1.21 -2.72 10.39
CA MET A 93 0.20 -2.98 10.15
C MET A 93 0.93 -3.03 11.48
N ASN A 94 1.78 -4.02 11.67
CA ASN A 94 2.61 -4.15 12.84
C ASN A 94 3.95 -4.80 12.48
N SER A 95 4.99 -4.48 13.24
CA SER A 95 6.29 -5.14 13.16
C SER A 95 6.61 -5.73 14.51
N PRO A 96 6.17 -7.00 14.78
CA PRO A 96 6.39 -7.65 16.07
C PRO A 96 7.87 -7.80 16.40
N THR A 97 8.73 -7.88 15.38
CA THR A 97 10.19 -7.96 15.53
C THR A 97 10.86 -7.05 14.49
N LYS A 98 12.18 -6.83 14.63
CA LYS A 98 12.95 -6.03 13.65
C LYS A 98 13.06 -6.67 12.26
N TRP A 99 12.85 -7.97 12.17
CA TRP A 99 13.00 -8.75 10.94
C TRP A 99 11.66 -9.27 10.38
N TRP A 100 10.54 -9.06 11.09
CA TRP A 100 9.22 -9.50 10.65
C TRP A 100 8.19 -8.41 10.81
N SER A 101 7.50 -8.11 9.71
CA SER A 101 6.36 -7.20 9.65
C SER A 101 5.16 -7.93 9.07
N ILE A 102 4.00 -7.59 9.55
CA ILE A 102 2.72 -8.16 9.13
C ILE A 102 1.73 -7.06 8.80
N MET A 103 0.94 -7.26 7.75
CA MET A 103 -0.16 -6.39 7.38
C MET A 103 -1.41 -7.24 7.11
N ALA A 104 -2.48 -6.93 7.82
CA ALA A 104 -3.81 -7.47 7.54
C ALA A 104 -4.68 -6.37 6.92
N GLU A 105 -5.39 -6.66 5.83
CA GLU A 105 -6.16 -5.70 5.07
C GLU A 105 -7.52 -6.27 4.67
N TYR A 106 -8.53 -5.44 4.71
CA TYR A 106 -9.85 -5.71 4.14
C TYR A 106 -10.18 -4.62 3.12
N ASN A 107 -10.70 -5.03 1.96
CA ASN A 107 -11.12 -4.14 0.89
C ASN A 107 -12.57 -4.40 0.50
N ARG A 108 -13.34 -3.33 0.36
CA ARG A 108 -14.69 -3.32 -0.19
C ARG A 108 -14.68 -2.61 -1.54
N TYR A 109 -15.12 -3.31 -2.58
CA TYR A 109 -15.26 -2.78 -3.94
C TYR A 109 -16.72 -2.39 -4.17
N ILE A 110 -16.96 -1.11 -4.46
CA ILE A 110 -18.27 -0.55 -4.74
C ILE A 110 -18.22 -0.06 -6.18
N TYR A 111 -18.88 -0.80 -7.06
CA TYR A 111 -18.96 -0.46 -8.47
C TYR A 111 -20.15 0.47 -8.71
N ALA A 112 -19.94 1.56 -9.47
CA ALA A 112 -20.98 2.49 -9.86
C ALA A 112 -21.45 2.19 -11.30
N GLY A 113 -22.75 2.33 -11.55
CA GLY A 113 -23.33 2.17 -12.88
C GLY A 113 -23.48 0.74 -13.36
N LEU A 114 -23.29 -0.24 -12.50
CA LEU A 114 -23.68 -1.62 -12.80
C LEU A 114 -25.21 -1.72 -12.85
N GLY A 115 -25.75 -2.26 -13.94
CA GLY A 115 -27.14 -2.69 -14.01
C GLY A 115 -27.44 -3.79 -12.99
N GLU A 116 -28.71 -3.98 -12.64
CA GLU A 116 -29.13 -5.02 -11.69
C GLU A 116 -28.69 -6.43 -12.10
N ASP A 117 -28.52 -6.64 -13.41
CA ASP A 117 -28.11 -7.92 -14.01
C ASP A 117 -26.59 -8.06 -14.23
N GLU A 118 -25.78 -7.05 -13.87
CA GLU A 118 -24.34 -7.10 -14.13
C GLU A 118 -23.59 -7.89 -13.05
N TYR A 119 -23.02 -9.00 -13.45
CA TYR A 119 -22.38 -9.97 -12.57
C TYR A 119 -21.02 -9.49 -12.06
N VAL A 120 -20.90 -9.27 -10.75
CA VAL A 120 -19.64 -8.94 -10.08
C VAL A 120 -19.25 -10.03 -9.10
N PRO A 121 -18.33 -10.92 -9.49
CA PRO A 121 -18.00 -12.10 -8.69
C PRO A 121 -17.38 -11.76 -7.34
N TYR A 122 -16.62 -10.66 -7.25
CA TYR A 122 -15.86 -10.29 -6.06
C TYR A 122 -16.16 -8.85 -5.66
N LYS A 123 -16.85 -8.68 -4.54
CA LYS A 123 -17.20 -7.37 -3.97
C LYS A 123 -16.33 -7.03 -2.75
N ASN A 124 -15.58 -8.01 -2.25
CA ASN A 124 -14.73 -7.87 -1.07
C ASN A 124 -13.41 -8.63 -1.25
N SER A 125 -12.37 -8.18 -0.56
CA SER A 125 -11.18 -9.00 -0.34
C SER A 125 -10.63 -8.83 1.06
N ALA A 126 -10.04 -9.89 1.61
CA ALA A 126 -9.26 -9.86 2.83
C ALA A 126 -7.86 -10.39 2.54
N GLY A 127 -6.85 -9.68 2.97
CA GLY A 127 -5.46 -9.98 2.69
C GLY A 127 -4.61 -10.07 3.96
N LEU A 128 -3.59 -10.90 3.89
CA LEU A 128 -2.54 -11.01 4.90
C LEU A 128 -1.19 -11.02 4.19
N SER A 129 -0.37 -10.01 4.48
CA SER A 129 0.98 -9.89 3.94
C SER A 129 1.99 -10.05 5.07
N ASN A 130 2.99 -10.89 4.84
CA ASN A 130 4.11 -11.08 5.73
C ASN A 130 5.39 -10.65 5.03
N PHE A 131 6.22 -9.88 5.71
CA PHE A 131 7.51 -9.40 5.25
C PHE A 131 8.59 -9.90 6.21
N PHE A 132 9.59 -10.55 5.67
CA PHE A 132 10.72 -11.11 6.43
C PHE A 132 12.02 -10.47 5.92
N ASP A 133 12.59 -9.59 6.71
CA ASP A 133 13.85 -8.90 6.41
C ASP A 133 15.02 -9.73 6.91
N ILE A 134 15.72 -10.42 6.01
CA ILE A 134 16.85 -11.28 6.29
C ILE A 134 18.13 -10.59 5.76
N LYS A 135 18.75 -9.79 6.59
CA LYS A 135 19.96 -9.01 6.27
C LYS A 135 19.72 -8.06 5.09
N TRP A 136 20.05 -8.48 3.88
CA TRP A 136 19.97 -7.72 2.63
C TRP A 136 18.88 -8.23 1.67
N VAL A 137 18.07 -9.18 2.11
CA VAL A 137 16.95 -9.77 1.34
C VAL A 137 15.66 -9.59 2.13
N THR A 138 14.63 -9.10 1.47
CA THR A 138 13.26 -9.09 1.99
C THR A 138 12.43 -10.15 1.27
N LEU A 139 11.95 -11.14 2.02
CA LEU A 139 10.96 -12.11 1.54
C LEU A 139 9.57 -11.59 1.85
N ARG A 140 8.69 -11.65 0.88
CA ARG A 140 7.28 -11.29 1.05
C ARG A 140 6.39 -12.47 0.70
N LEU A 141 5.41 -12.74 1.55
CA LEU A 141 4.37 -13.73 1.32
C LEU A 141 3.00 -13.08 1.51
N ASP A 142 2.26 -12.94 0.43
CA ASP A 142 0.89 -12.43 0.44
C ASP A 142 -0.11 -13.56 0.26
N TYR A 143 -1.12 -13.57 1.12
CA TYR A 143 -2.33 -14.34 0.94
C TYR A 143 -3.50 -13.38 0.78
N GLN A 144 -4.34 -13.58 -0.22
CA GLN A 144 -5.53 -12.78 -0.46
C GLN A 144 -6.73 -13.67 -0.77
N LEU A 145 -7.81 -13.43 -0.04
CA LEU A 145 -9.12 -14.04 -0.21
C LEU A 145 -10.05 -13.02 -0.84
N PHE A 146 -10.58 -13.32 -2.02
CA PHE A 146 -11.62 -12.55 -2.68
C PHE A 146 -12.96 -13.24 -2.45
N PHE A 147 -14.00 -12.49 -2.12
CA PHE A 147 -15.32 -13.03 -1.86
C PHE A 147 -16.46 -12.07 -2.23
N GLY A 148 -17.63 -12.64 -2.47
CA GLY A 148 -18.83 -12.01 -2.91
C GLY A 148 -19.80 -13.08 -3.38
N GLU A 149 -20.16 -13.11 -4.64
CA GLU A 149 -20.92 -14.20 -5.25
C GLU A 149 -20.07 -15.44 -5.50
N LYS A 150 -18.76 -15.25 -5.67
CA LYS A 150 -17.76 -16.33 -5.75
C LYS A 150 -16.65 -16.09 -4.74
N THR A 151 -15.87 -17.13 -4.50
CA THR A 151 -14.68 -17.09 -3.64
C THR A 151 -13.46 -17.49 -4.47
N ALA A 152 -12.35 -16.74 -4.31
CA ALA A 152 -11.07 -17.07 -4.90
C ALA A 152 -9.94 -16.80 -3.93
N HIS A 153 -8.88 -17.60 -4.01
CA HIS A 153 -7.68 -17.50 -3.19
C HIS A 153 -6.49 -17.14 -4.07
N ARG A 154 -5.63 -16.28 -3.58
CA ARG A 154 -4.39 -15.90 -4.24
C ARG A 154 -3.24 -15.94 -3.25
N ILE A 155 -2.15 -16.58 -3.64
CA ILE A 155 -0.89 -16.62 -2.89
C ILE A 155 0.21 -16.05 -3.79
N ASN A 156 0.94 -15.05 -3.33
CA ASN A 156 2.04 -14.43 -4.05
C ASN A 156 3.28 -14.42 -3.17
N PRO A 157 4.24 -15.30 -3.38
CA PRO A 157 5.59 -15.15 -2.85
C PRO A 157 6.38 -14.16 -3.71
N SER A 158 7.22 -13.34 -3.09
CA SER A 158 8.19 -12.47 -3.78
C SER A 158 9.45 -12.26 -2.94
N ILE A 159 10.53 -11.93 -3.61
CA ILE A 159 11.86 -11.65 -3.07
C ILE A 159 12.28 -10.27 -3.53
#